data_bb175c8da909c68b1d3ddea36f5b7c57
#
_entry.id   bb175c8da909c68b1d3ddea36f5b7c57
#
_cell.length_a   1.000
_cell.length_b   1.000
_cell.length_c   1.000
_cell.angle_alpha   90.00
_cell.angle_beta   90.00
_cell.angle_gamma   90.00
#
_symmetry.space_group_name_H-M   'P 1'
#
loop_
_entity.id
_entity.type
_entity.pdbx_description
1 polymer ?
#
loop_
_entity_poly.entity_id
_entity_poly.type
_entity_poly.pdbx_seq_one_letter_code
_entity_poly.pdbx_strand_id
1 'polypeptide(L)'
;MRSIRSDPFPFSRPAFEPTPPETPTAGPLTNPPDPGPPPFDAPSPPAEAFGQGIVAVWHGRLEAPLRALGPAPTRDLELPVTVSIPVDASRRIPVRLSRYDFTGPDAGVFSGEVPGHPGATVVLSYVGAAQAGVIYLPDEGRSYVINGGDDGRIRVTTTDLAAAPGCAEELPRPPVAAL
;
A
#
# COMPACT_ATOMS: atom_id res chain seq x y z
N MET A 1 -61.76 -12.40 9.87
CA MET A 1 -61.36 -11.18 9.14
C MET A 1 -61.30 -10.04 10.15
N ARG A 2 -60.08 -9.62 10.55
CA ARG A 2 -59.87 -8.45 11.41
C ARG A 2 -58.98 -7.49 10.62
N SER A 3 -59.55 -6.32 10.27
CA SER A 3 -58.86 -5.21 9.63
C SER A 3 -57.93 -4.52 10.64
N ILE A 4 -56.67 -4.45 10.30
CA ILE A 4 -55.68 -3.65 11.05
C ILE A 4 -55.62 -2.27 10.38
N ARG A 5 -56.05 -1.24 11.12
CA ARG A 5 -55.88 0.16 10.73
C ARG A 5 -54.43 0.56 11.01
N SER A 6 -53.77 1.06 10.00
CA SER A 6 -52.45 1.71 10.12
C SER A 6 -52.68 3.18 10.41
N ASP A 7 -52.23 3.67 11.59
CA ASP A 7 -52.16 5.09 11.90
C ASP A 7 -50.90 5.69 11.31
N PRO A 8 -50.97 6.82 10.62
CA PRO A 8 -49.80 7.53 10.15
C PRO A 8 -49.22 8.40 11.27
N PHE A 9 -48.00 8.14 11.69
CA PHE A 9 -47.23 8.99 12.58
C PHE A 9 -46.82 10.32 11.91
N PRO A 10 -47.15 11.49 12.45
CA PRO A 10 -46.67 12.75 11.96
C PRO A 10 -45.28 13.03 12.56
N PHE A 11 -44.22 12.75 11.87
CA PHE A 11 -42.90 13.26 12.21
C PHE A 11 -42.77 14.72 11.75
N SER A 12 -43.03 15.67 12.65
CA SER A 12 -42.63 17.07 12.47
C SER A 12 -41.10 17.16 12.61
N ARG A 13 -40.39 17.38 11.49
CA ARG A 13 -38.99 17.76 11.52
C ARG A 13 -38.84 19.21 11.98
N PRO A 14 -37.97 19.50 12.98
CA PRO A 14 -37.59 20.86 13.25
C PRO A 14 -36.80 21.41 12.06
N ALA A 15 -37.18 22.59 11.58
CA ALA A 15 -36.43 23.31 10.56
C ALA A 15 -35.11 23.79 11.19
N PHE A 16 -34.02 23.19 10.77
CA PHE A 16 -32.68 23.72 11.01
C PHE A 16 -32.43 24.84 10.01
N GLU A 17 -32.44 26.10 10.51
CA GLU A 17 -31.90 27.22 9.75
C GLU A 17 -30.37 27.04 9.64
N PRO A 18 -29.82 26.98 8.42
CA PRO A 18 -28.37 26.95 8.28
C PRO A 18 -27.78 28.32 8.58
N THR A 19 -27.01 28.41 9.64
CA THR A 19 -26.15 29.57 9.92
C THR A 19 -25.13 29.66 8.76
N PRO A 20 -24.96 30.81 8.08
CA PRO A 20 -23.98 30.95 7.01
C PRO A 20 -22.57 30.77 7.61
N PRO A 21 -21.69 30.00 6.92
CA PRO A 21 -20.32 29.83 7.38
C PRO A 21 -19.59 31.16 7.29
N GLU A 22 -19.02 31.60 8.42
CA GLU A 22 -18.05 32.69 8.43
C GLU A 22 -16.85 32.29 7.56
N THR A 23 -16.63 33.01 6.50
CA THR A 23 -15.49 32.82 5.59
C THR A 23 -14.22 33.26 6.32
N PRO A 24 -13.31 32.36 6.69
CA PRO A 24 -11.99 32.77 7.17
C PRO A 24 -11.25 33.43 6.01
N THR A 25 -10.92 34.71 6.15
CA THR A 25 -10.02 35.43 5.25
C THR A 25 -8.62 34.84 5.42
N ALA A 26 -8.34 33.77 4.68
CA ALA A 26 -6.99 33.23 4.56
C ALA A 26 -6.18 34.16 3.68
N GLY A 27 -5.21 34.85 4.27
CA GLY A 27 -4.16 35.54 3.51
C GLY A 27 -3.43 34.58 2.59
N PRO A 28 -2.84 35.04 1.47
CA PRO A 28 -2.14 34.18 0.54
C PRO A 28 -0.92 33.56 1.20
N LEU A 29 -1.04 32.30 1.62
CA LEU A 29 0.12 31.44 1.90
C LEU A 29 0.78 31.14 0.55
N THR A 30 1.76 31.95 0.17
CA THR A 30 2.69 31.62 -0.90
C THR A 30 3.55 30.45 -0.39
N ASN A 31 3.06 29.23 -0.60
CA ASN A 31 3.93 28.07 -0.50
C ASN A 31 5.04 28.23 -1.54
N PRO A 32 6.32 28.01 -1.18
CA PRO A 32 7.37 27.93 -2.18
C PRO A 32 6.96 26.87 -3.22
N PRO A 33 7.28 27.07 -4.50
CA PRO A 33 6.94 26.10 -5.52
C PRO A 33 7.47 24.73 -5.11
N ASP A 34 6.59 23.75 -5.10
CA ASP A 34 6.94 22.36 -4.87
C ASP A 34 8.09 21.99 -5.83
N PRO A 35 9.25 21.52 -5.36
CA PRO A 35 10.39 21.20 -6.23
C PRO A 35 10.10 20.09 -7.24
N GLY A 36 8.87 19.65 -7.36
CA GLY A 36 8.46 18.58 -8.29
C GLY A 36 9.15 17.24 -7.97
N PRO A 37 8.58 16.12 -8.35
CA PRO A 37 9.23 14.83 -8.18
C PRO A 37 10.55 14.83 -8.98
N PRO A 38 11.64 14.28 -8.42
CA PRO A 38 12.92 14.17 -9.11
C PRO A 38 12.73 13.41 -10.44
N PRO A 39 13.50 13.75 -11.48
CA PRO A 39 13.41 13.04 -12.76
C PRO A 39 13.59 11.54 -12.53
N PHE A 40 12.76 10.74 -13.18
CA PHE A 40 12.69 9.27 -12.99
C PHE A 40 14.02 8.56 -13.30
N ASP A 41 14.86 9.18 -14.14
CA ASP A 41 16.16 8.68 -14.56
C ASP A 41 17.33 9.21 -13.71
N ALA A 42 17.04 9.89 -12.60
CA ALA A 42 18.10 10.33 -11.71
C ALA A 42 18.82 9.11 -11.11
N PRO A 43 20.15 9.09 -11.10
CA PRO A 43 20.90 8.01 -10.46
C PRO A 43 20.45 7.87 -9.00
N SER A 44 20.20 6.64 -8.58
CA SER A 44 19.84 6.38 -7.18
C SER A 44 20.94 6.91 -6.28
N PRO A 45 20.64 7.69 -5.24
CA PRO A 45 21.64 8.15 -4.29
C PRO A 45 22.34 6.94 -3.63
N PRO A 46 23.59 7.10 -3.19
CA PRO A 46 24.34 6.01 -2.56
C PRO A 46 23.61 5.47 -1.33
N ALA A 47 23.76 4.17 -1.08
CA ALA A 47 23.07 3.46 0.00
C ALA A 47 23.25 4.10 1.39
N GLU A 48 24.37 4.74 1.63
CA GLU A 48 24.69 5.47 2.87
C GLU A 48 23.72 6.63 3.17
N ALA A 49 23.03 7.15 2.15
CA ALA A 49 22.05 8.22 2.32
C ALA A 49 20.68 7.71 2.86
N PHE A 50 20.47 6.39 2.97
CA PHE A 50 19.16 5.82 3.26
C PHE A 50 18.99 5.29 4.69
N GLY A 51 20.02 5.35 5.53
CA GLY A 51 19.98 4.77 6.88
C GLY A 51 20.25 3.27 6.90
N GLN A 52 20.26 2.71 8.11
CA GLN A 52 20.63 1.30 8.31
C GLN A 52 19.68 0.34 7.60
N GLY A 53 20.23 -0.64 6.91
CA GLY A 53 19.52 -1.72 6.25
C GLY A 53 19.03 -1.44 4.82
N ILE A 54 18.91 -0.19 4.37
CA ILE A 54 18.54 0.12 2.99
C ILE A 54 19.78 0.00 2.10
N VAL A 55 19.74 -0.92 1.14
CA VAL A 55 20.86 -1.21 0.24
C VAL A 55 20.69 -0.61 -1.14
N ALA A 56 19.46 -0.32 -1.58
CA ALA A 56 19.18 0.30 -2.87
C ALA A 56 17.84 1.03 -2.90
N VAL A 57 17.73 2.04 -3.76
CA VAL A 57 16.47 2.62 -4.21
C VAL A 57 16.48 2.66 -5.72
N TRP A 58 15.43 2.20 -6.33
CA TRP A 58 15.27 2.14 -7.76
C TRP A 58 13.92 2.72 -8.19
N HIS A 59 13.88 3.32 -9.37
CA HIS A 59 12.66 3.81 -9.98
C HIS A 59 12.37 3.06 -11.26
N GLY A 60 11.14 2.64 -11.43
CA GLY A 60 10.72 1.87 -12.58
C GLY A 60 9.25 2.01 -12.89
N ARG A 61 8.72 1.02 -13.62
CA ARG A 61 7.32 1.02 -14.00
C ARG A 61 6.73 -0.39 -13.89
N LEU A 62 5.53 -0.47 -13.31
CA LEU A 62 4.67 -1.65 -13.41
C LEU A 62 4.08 -1.74 -14.83
N GLU A 63 3.83 -2.95 -15.32
CA GLU A 63 3.16 -3.17 -16.61
C GLU A 63 1.72 -2.64 -16.60
N ALA A 64 1.04 -2.78 -15.46
CA ALA A 64 -0.27 -2.21 -15.22
C ALA A 64 -0.37 -1.72 -13.77
N PRO A 65 -1.14 -0.66 -13.48
CA PRO A 65 -1.39 -0.23 -12.12
C PRO A 65 -2.14 -1.32 -11.34
N LEU A 66 -1.87 -1.44 -10.03
CA LEU A 66 -2.46 -2.49 -9.18
C LEU A 66 -4.00 -2.47 -9.19
N ARG A 67 -4.62 -1.29 -9.27
CA ARG A 67 -6.08 -1.18 -9.37
C ARG A 67 -6.64 -1.86 -10.61
N ALA A 68 -5.87 -1.95 -11.71
CA ALA A 68 -6.30 -2.65 -12.92
C ALA A 68 -6.37 -4.17 -12.74
N LEU A 69 -5.76 -4.71 -11.69
CA LEU A 69 -5.87 -6.13 -11.31
C LEU A 69 -7.13 -6.39 -10.46
N GLY A 70 -7.67 -5.36 -9.81
CA GLY A 70 -8.87 -5.48 -8.98
C GLY A 70 -10.16 -5.75 -9.77
N PRO A 71 -11.26 -6.03 -9.07
CA PRO A 71 -12.55 -6.22 -9.71
C PRO A 71 -13.01 -4.94 -10.41
N ALA A 72 -13.66 -5.10 -11.55
CA ALA A 72 -14.28 -4.03 -12.31
C ALA A 72 -15.74 -4.37 -12.57
N PRO A 73 -16.64 -3.40 -12.85
CA PRO A 73 -18.05 -3.66 -13.08
C PRO A 73 -18.33 -4.72 -14.18
N THR A 74 -17.38 -4.88 -15.10
CA THR A 74 -17.49 -5.81 -16.24
C THR A 74 -16.53 -6.99 -16.16
N ARG A 75 -15.80 -7.15 -15.06
CA ARG A 75 -14.79 -8.19 -14.92
C ARG A 75 -14.73 -8.73 -13.51
N ASP A 76 -14.99 -10.00 -13.36
CA ASP A 76 -14.74 -10.73 -12.14
C ASP A 76 -13.23 -10.83 -11.87
N LEU A 77 -12.86 -10.84 -10.61
CA LEU A 77 -11.49 -11.05 -10.20
C LEU A 77 -11.18 -12.55 -10.22
N GLU A 78 -10.34 -12.97 -11.15
CA GLU A 78 -9.84 -14.34 -11.21
C GLU A 78 -8.56 -14.49 -10.39
N LEU A 79 -8.61 -15.24 -9.30
CA LEU A 79 -7.46 -15.61 -8.49
C LEU A 79 -7.26 -17.13 -8.51
N PRO A 80 -6.01 -17.62 -8.43
CA PRO A 80 -4.76 -16.84 -8.33
C PRO A 80 -4.31 -16.25 -9.68
N VAL A 81 -3.69 -15.08 -9.61
CA VAL A 81 -3.05 -14.42 -10.76
C VAL A 81 -1.56 -14.24 -10.51
N THR A 82 -0.73 -14.41 -11.54
CA THR A 82 0.71 -14.14 -11.46
C THR A 82 1.02 -12.80 -12.14
N VAL A 83 1.70 -11.93 -11.40
CA VAL A 83 2.17 -10.64 -11.87
C VAL A 83 3.68 -10.55 -11.72
N SER A 84 4.34 -9.82 -12.61
CA SER A 84 5.80 -9.65 -12.60
C SER A 84 6.14 -8.25 -12.08
N ILE A 85 6.71 -8.18 -10.88
CA ILE A 85 7.05 -6.92 -10.23
C ILE A 85 8.52 -6.59 -10.48
N PRO A 86 8.85 -5.50 -11.17
CA PRO A 86 10.24 -5.05 -11.31
C PRO A 86 10.75 -4.51 -9.98
N VAL A 87 11.93 -4.96 -9.56
CA VAL A 87 12.55 -4.54 -8.30
C VAL A 87 13.89 -3.83 -8.50
N ASP A 88 14.47 -3.99 -9.68
CA ASP A 88 15.60 -3.21 -10.19
C ASP A 88 15.61 -3.19 -11.72
N ALA A 89 16.64 -2.63 -12.34
CA ALA A 89 16.74 -2.49 -13.80
C ALA A 89 16.82 -3.84 -14.55
N SER A 90 17.27 -4.90 -13.88
CA SER A 90 17.53 -6.21 -14.46
C SER A 90 16.66 -7.32 -13.86
N ARG A 91 16.07 -7.10 -12.70
CA ARG A 91 15.37 -8.13 -11.93
C ARG A 91 13.88 -7.84 -11.81
N ARG A 92 13.10 -8.88 -12.09
CA ARG A 92 11.66 -8.91 -11.84
C ARG A 92 11.34 -10.12 -10.99
N ILE A 93 10.42 -9.93 -10.05
CA ILE A 93 9.97 -11.00 -9.16
C ILE A 93 8.57 -11.44 -9.61
N PRO A 94 8.39 -12.71 -10.00
CA PRO A 94 7.07 -13.26 -10.25
C PRO A 94 6.34 -13.42 -8.92
N VAL A 95 5.17 -12.82 -8.80
CA VAL A 95 4.33 -12.85 -7.61
C VAL A 95 3.03 -13.53 -7.94
N ARG A 96 2.64 -14.55 -7.18
CA ARG A 96 1.36 -15.22 -7.29
C ARG A 96 0.40 -14.65 -6.25
N LEU A 97 -0.52 -13.81 -6.70
CA LEU A 97 -1.57 -13.23 -5.87
C LEU A 97 -2.71 -14.24 -5.74
N SER A 98 -3.02 -14.64 -4.52
CA SER A 98 -4.02 -15.67 -4.22
C SER A 98 -5.23 -15.16 -3.44
N ARG A 99 -5.14 -13.95 -2.89
CA ARG A 99 -6.21 -13.35 -2.10
C ARG A 99 -6.36 -11.88 -2.47
N TYR A 100 -7.61 -11.42 -2.44
CA TYR A 100 -7.97 -10.01 -2.55
C TYR A 100 -8.95 -9.64 -1.46
N ASP A 101 -8.65 -8.57 -0.74
CA ASP A 101 -9.52 -7.98 0.26
C ASP A 101 -10.02 -6.63 -0.25
N PHE A 102 -11.32 -6.52 -0.48
CA PHE A 102 -11.96 -5.27 -0.85
C PHE A 102 -12.03 -4.34 0.38
N THR A 103 -11.47 -3.15 0.26
CA THR A 103 -11.44 -2.17 1.36
C THR A 103 -12.26 -0.91 1.06
N GLY A 104 -12.71 -0.72 -0.18
CA GLY A 104 -13.54 0.40 -0.58
C GLY A 104 -13.74 0.47 -2.09
N PRO A 105 -14.59 1.40 -2.60
CA PRO A 105 -14.93 1.49 -4.03
C PRO A 105 -13.72 1.66 -4.97
N ASP A 106 -12.66 2.25 -4.47
CA ASP A 106 -11.41 2.50 -5.23
C ASP A 106 -10.19 2.12 -4.37
N ALA A 107 -10.33 1.03 -3.61
CA ALA A 107 -9.28 0.56 -2.70
C ALA A 107 -9.34 -0.96 -2.54
N GLY A 108 -8.16 -1.58 -2.47
CA GLY A 108 -8.06 -3.01 -2.26
C GLY A 108 -6.65 -3.46 -1.89
N VAL A 109 -6.58 -4.66 -1.33
CA VAL A 109 -5.34 -5.30 -0.91
C VAL A 109 -5.26 -6.68 -1.52
N PHE A 110 -4.16 -6.94 -2.21
CA PHE A 110 -3.78 -8.27 -2.68
C PHE A 110 -2.76 -8.88 -1.73
N SER A 111 -2.91 -10.17 -1.47
CA SER A 111 -1.91 -10.96 -0.74
C SER A 111 -1.52 -12.17 -1.57
N GLY A 112 -0.27 -12.59 -1.41
CA GLY A 112 0.25 -13.71 -2.17
C GLY A 112 1.63 -14.15 -1.73
N GLU A 113 2.27 -14.91 -2.61
CA GLU A 113 3.56 -15.55 -2.40
C GLU A 113 4.48 -15.33 -3.60
N VAL A 114 5.76 -15.63 -3.44
CA VAL A 114 6.73 -15.69 -4.54
C VAL A 114 7.03 -17.17 -4.81
N PRO A 115 6.67 -17.69 -5.98
CA PRO A 115 6.94 -19.10 -6.32
C PRO A 115 8.42 -19.44 -6.23
N GLY A 116 8.75 -20.56 -5.56
CA GLY A 116 10.12 -21.00 -5.38
C GLY A 116 10.85 -20.39 -4.16
N HIS A 117 10.21 -19.47 -3.43
CA HIS A 117 10.78 -18.82 -2.23
C HIS A 117 9.95 -19.19 -1.00
N PRO A 118 10.32 -20.21 -0.22
CA PRO A 118 9.58 -20.65 0.95
C PRO A 118 9.57 -19.54 2.01
N GLY A 119 8.39 -19.28 2.58
CA GLY A 119 8.20 -18.23 3.59
C GLY A 119 8.11 -16.81 3.00
N ALA A 120 8.21 -16.65 1.68
CA ALA A 120 8.00 -15.36 1.04
C ALA A 120 6.56 -14.88 1.23
N THR A 121 6.41 -13.59 1.47
CA THR A 121 5.10 -12.95 1.62
C THR A 121 5.04 -11.72 0.74
N VAL A 122 3.90 -11.53 0.10
CA VAL A 122 3.62 -10.37 -0.73
C VAL A 122 2.31 -9.73 -0.29
N VAL A 123 2.36 -8.42 -0.11
CA VAL A 123 1.16 -7.59 0.11
C VAL A 123 1.26 -6.40 -0.82
N LEU A 124 0.27 -6.22 -1.66
CA LEU A 124 0.16 -5.09 -2.59
C LEU A 124 -1.18 -4.41 -2.35
N SER A 125 -1.21 -3.10 -2.32
CA SER A 125 -2.42 -2.32 -2.06
C SER A 125 -2.53 -1.13 -3.00
N TYR A 126 -3.77 -0.68 -3.21
CA TYR A 126 -4.05 0.58 -3.87
C TYR A 126 -5.18 1.33 -3.17
N VAL A 127 -5.13 2.64 -3.22
CA VAL A 127 -6.19 3.55 -2.77
C VAL A 127 -6.22 4.72 -3.76
N GLY A 128 -7.28 4.82 -4.54
CA GLY A 128 -7.34 5.79 -5.64
C GLY A 128 -6.16 5.61 -6.62
N ALA A 129 -5.43 6.69 -6.84
CA ALA A 129 -4.24 6.70 -7.68
C ALA A 129 -2.97 6.14 -6.98
N ALA A 130 -2.95 6.11 -5.65
CA ALA A 130 -1.80 5.65 -4.90
C ALA A 130 -1.72 4.12 -4.88
N GLN A 131 -0.52 3.59 -5.00
CA GLN A 131 -0.25 2.16 -4.86
C GLN A 131 0.99 1.93 -4.00
N ALA A 132 0.96 0.87 -3.20
CA ALA A 132 2.03 0.50 -2.31
C ALA A 132 2.13 -1.03 -2.20
N GLY A 133 3.28 -1.52 -1.76
CA GLY A 133 3.43 -2.94 -1.50
C GLY A 133 4.72 -3.30 -0.79
N VAL A 134 4.75 -4.54 -0.32
CA VAL A 134 5.93 -5.15 0.26
C VAL A 134 6.07 -6.55 -0.32
N ILE A 135 7.29 -6.90 -0.72
CA ILE A 135 7.71 -8.26 -1.04
C ILE A 135 8.78 -8.63 -0.03
N TYR A 136 8.53 -9.66 0.75
CA TYR A 136 9.44 -10.17 1.76
C TYR A 136 10.01 -11.51 1.32
N LEU A 137 11.34 -11.60 1.16
CA LEU A 137 12.09 -12.79 0.74
C LEU A 137 13.08 -13.17 1.84
N PRO A 138 12.66 -13.95 2.83
CA PRO A 138 13.51 -14.31 3.97
C PRO A 138 14.69 -15.20 3.59
N ASP A 139 14.54 -16.05 2.59
CA ASP A 139 15.59 -16.93 2.06
C ASP A 139 16.71 -16.16 1.34
N GLU A 140 16.40 -14.98 0.80
CA GLU A 140 17.39 -14.06 0.24
C GLU A 140 17.89 -13.02 1.26
N GLY A 141 17.29 -12.97 2.46
CA GLY A 141 17.56 -11.92 3.46
C GLY A 141 17.14 -10.53 2.98
N ARG A 142 16.10 -10.41 2.15
CA ARG A 142 15.71 -9.14 1.51
C ARG A 142 14.24 -8.83 1.63
N SER A 143 13.94 -7.53 1.71
CA SER A 143 12.60 -7.02 1.48
C SER A 143 12.62 -5.87 0.46
N TYR A 144 11.50 -5.72 -0.24
CA TYR A 144 11.29 -4.68 -1.25
C TYR A 144 10.03 -3.92 -0.88
N VAL A 145 10.16 -2.63 -0.61
CA VAL A 145 9.04 -1.72 -0.38
C VAL A 145 8.75 -0.97 -1.66
N ILE A 146 7.53 -1.04 -2.14
CA ILE A 146 7.08 -0.47 -3.40
C ILE A 146 6.12 0.67 -3.09
N ASN A 147 6.33 1.83 -3.72
CA ASN A 147 5.41 2.96 -3.66
C ASN A 147 5.26 3.54 -5.06
N GLY A 148 4.06 3.96 -5.43
CA GLY A 148 3.83 4.50 -6.76
C GLY A 148 2.47 5.13 -6.96
N GLY A 149 2.24 5.62 -8.18
CA GLY A 149 0.99 6.19 -8.65
C GLY A 149 0.29 5.31 -9.69
N ASP A 150 -0.89 5.74 -10.13
CA ASP A 150 -1.70 5.04 -11.13
C ASP A 150 -1.16 5.13 -12.56
N ASP A 151 -0.18 6.00 -12.79
CA ASP A 151 0.59 6.05 -14.03
C ASP A 151 1.53 4.84 -14.22
N GLY A 152 1.56 3.94 -13.25
CA GLY A 152 2.41 2.76 -13.21
C GLY A 152 3.85 3.02 -12.76
N ARG A 153 4.24 4.27 -12.55
CA ARG A 153 5.57 4.59 -12.02
C ARG A 153 5.67 4.14 -10.57
N ILE A 154 6.80 3.50 -10.24
CA ILE A 154 7.07 3.01 -8.89
C ILE A 154 8.47 3.38 -8.43
N ARG A 155 8.60 3.58 -7.14
CA ARG A 155 9.85 3.60 -6.41
C ARG A 155 9.95 2.31 -5.61
N VAL A 156 11.05 1.60 -5.75
CA VAL A 156 11.34 0.38 -4.99
C VAL A 156 12.52 0.65 -4.06
N THR A 157 12.31 0.40 -2.78
CA THR A 157 13.35 0.46 -1.76
C THR A 157 13.70 -0.96 -1.36
N THR A 158 14.96 -1.35 -1.57
CA THR A 158 15.47 -2.67 -1.17
C THR A 158 16.14 -2.58 0.19
N THR A 159 15.76 -3.46 1.11
CA THR A 159 16.34 -3.55 2.45
C THR A 159 17.01 -4.91 2.63
N ASP A 160 18.21 -4.90 3.19
CA ASP A 160 18.88 -6.10 3.70
C ASP A 160 18.37 -6.39 5.11
N LEU A 161 17.76 -7.53 5.30
CA LEU A 161 17.15 -7.91 6.57
C LEU A 161 18.18 -8.17 7.67
N ALA A 162 19.40 -8.57 7.31
CA ALA A 162 20.47 -8.77 8.28
C ALA A 162 21.06 -7.44 8.81
N ALA A 163 20.98 -6.38 7.99
CA ALA A 163 21.45 -5.05 8.34
C ALA A 163 20.34 -4.15 8.91
N ALA A 164 19.08 -4.57 8.83
CA ALA A 164 17.97 -3.84 9.44
C ALA A 164 18.15 -3.84 10.97
N PRO A 165 18.00 -2.68 11.65
CA PRO A 165 18.07 -2.60 13.10
C PRO A 165 17.01 -3.54 13.68
N GLY A 166 17.48 -4.58 14.34
CA GLY A 166 16.74 -5.81 14.56
C GLY A 166 15.47 -5.66 15.37
N CYS A 167 14.52 -6.43 14.96
CA CYS A 167 13.62 -7.12 15.87
C CYS A 167 14.36 -8.20 16.71
N ALA A 168 15.68 -8.15 16.79
CA ALA A 168 16.53 -8.96 17.64
C ALA A 168 16.69 -8.35 19.04
N GLU A 169 15.65 -7.69 19.54
CA GLU A 169 15.54 -7.51 20.97
C GLU A 169 15.24 -8.91 21.55
N GLU A 170 16.32 -9.54 21.99
CA GLU A 170 16.27 -10.80 22.72
C GLU A 170 15.28 -10.61 23.87
N LEU A 171 14.08 -11.16 23.73
CA LEU A 171 13.09 -11.16 24.81
C LEU A 171 13.79 -11.61 26.07
N PRO A 172 13.75 -10.83 27.17
CA PRO A 172 14.42 -11.20 28.41
C PRO A 172 13.95 -12.60 28.81
N ARG A 173 14.88 -13.56 28.85
CA ARG A 173 14.56 -14.91 29.26
C ARG A 173 14.00 -14.84 30.68
N PRO A 174 12.83 -15.42 30.96
CA PRO A 174 12.31 -15.46 32.29
C PRO A 174 13.36 -16.12 33.18
N PRO A 175 13.59 -15.62 34.40
CA PRO A 175 14.54 -16.21 35.31
C PRO A 175 14.16 -17.69 35.54
N VAL A 176 15.11 -18.58 35.26
CA VAL A 176 14.94 -20.01 35.56
C VAL A 176 14.81 -20.10 37.07
N ALA A 177 13.62 -20.42 37.57
CA ALA A 177 13.44 -20.71 39.00
C ALA A 177 14.31 -21.91 39.36
N ALA A 178 15.32 -21.68 40.16
CA ALA A 178 16.10 -22.76 40.77
C ALA A 178 15.16 -23.54 41.73
N LEU A 179 14.98 -24.83 41.47
CA LEU A 179 14.33 -25.81 42.35
C LEU A 179 15.27 -26.18 43.48
#